data_39daa84ca3eadb9125c4b83708889ce6
#
_entry.id   39daa84ca3eadb9125c4b83708889ce6
#
_cell.length_a   1.000
_cell.length_b   1.000
_cell.length_c   1.000
_cell.angle_alpha   90.00
_cell.angle_beta   90.00
_cell.angle_gamma   90.00
#
_symmetry.space_group_name_H-M   'P 1'
#
loop_
_entity.id
_entity.type
_entity.pdbx_description
1 polymer ?
#
loop_
_entity_poly.entity_id
_entity_poly.type
_entity_poly.pdbx_seq_one_letter_code
_entity_poly.pdbx_strand_id
1 'polypeptide(L)'
;MIGADVLLLALGAVAVGAGALVVATRHLVRAGLWLVVCLGALAGDYLVLTAELVAWVQVLIYVGAVVVLLLFAVMLTRAPIGPSDDLDRPGWAAALVGAGSGLGLAVLLIDAFRWSRVDLPDAGTAERLGEQIFRSWVLPFEVLSVLLLAALVGAIVLSRPDIGRPAAPTPAAPSPAAPSPATGPPADGDRTGGERPVSAAPQADEGGRP
;
A
#
# COMPACT_ATOMS: atom_id res chain seq x y z
N MET A 1 15.43 17.58 34.03
CA MET A 1 16.17 17.47 32.78
C MET A 1 16.52 16.02 32.45
N ILE A 2 17.13 15.22 33.33
CA ILE A 2 17.49 13.82 33.05
C ILE A 2 16.29 12.92 32.67
N GLY A 3 15.10 13.16 33.23
CA GLY A 3 13.92 12.35 32.94
C GLY A 3 13.36 12.56 31.52
N ALA A 4 13.35 13.80 31.03
CA ALA A 4 12.89 14.09 29.67
C ALA A 4 13.86 13.52 28.61
N ASP A 5 15.17 13.62 28.87
CA ASP A 5 16.20 13.08 27.95
C ASP A 5 16.11 11.56 27.88
N VAL A 6 15.91 10.88 29.01
CA VAL A 6 15.72 9.41 29.07
C VAL A 6 14.45 9.00 28.34
N LEU A 7 13.35 9.75 28.54
CA LEU A 7 12.09 9.45 27.88
C LEU A 7 12.18 9.62 26.35
N LEU A 8 12.85 10.69 25.91
CA LEU A 8 13.09 10.96 24.48
C LEU A 8 13.95 9.88 23.85
N LEU A 9 15.04 9.47 24.51
CA LEU A 9 15.87 8.37 24.04
C LEU A 9 15.11 7.04 24.00
N ALA A 10 14.26 6.77 25.00
CA ALA A 10 13.47 5.55 25.04
C ALA A 10 12.43 5.51 23.92
N LEU A 11 11.68 6.60 23.70
CA LEU A 11 10.70 6.71 22.62
C LEU A 11 11.37 6.67 21.25
N GLY A 12 12.50 7.38 21.08
CA GLY A 12 13.30 7.33 19.85
C GLY A 12 13.81 5.91 19.56
N ALA A 13 14.28 5.19 20.57
CA ALA A 13 14.70 3.78 20.42
C ALA A 13 13.53 2.89 20.01
N VAL A 14 12.35 3.10 20.59
CA VAL A 14 11.12 2.38 20.18
C VAL A 14 10.74 2.70 18.73
N ALA A 15 10.81 3.98 18.34
CA ALA A 15 10.51 4.41 16.98
C ALA A 15 11.44 3.74 15.96
N VAL A 16 12.75 3.78 16.21
CA VAL A 16 13.76 3.15 15.34
C VAL A 16 13.61 1.63 15.31
N GLY A 17 13.41 1.00 16.47
CA GLY A 17 13.21 -0.44 16.58
C GLY A 17 11.94 -0.91 15.87
N ALA A 18 10.82 -0.20 16.05
CA ALA A 18 9.58 -0.48 15.36
C ALA A 18 9.72 -0.25 13.84
N GLY A 19 10.39 0.82 13.41
CA GLY A 19 10.68 1.08 12.00
C GLY A 19 11.53 -0.01 11.35
N ALA A 20 12.54 -0.52 12.06
CA ALA A 20 13.33 -1.67 11.59
C ALA A 20 12.47 -2.93 11.44
N LEU A 21 11.53 -3.17 12.37
CA LEU A 21 10.60 -4.30 12.30
C LEU A 21 9.58 -4.15 11.17
N VAL A 22 9.16 -2.92 10.81
CA VAL A 22 8.33 -2.68 9.62
C VAL A 22 9.00 -3.24 8.37
N VAL A 23 10.28 -2.93 8.19
CA VAL A 23 11.05 -3.35 7.01
C VAL A 23 11.40 -4.84 7.05
N ALA A 24 11.73 -5.38 8.24
CA ALA A 24 12.11 -6.78 8.41
C ALA A 24 10.93 -7.76 8.31
N THR A 25 9.70 -7.30 8.52
CA THR A 25 8.51 -8.15 8.58
C THR A 25 8.00 -8.46 7.17
N ARG A 26 7.88 -9.77 6.87
CA ARG A 26 7.34 -10.26 5.59
C ARG A 26 5.80 -10.21 5.49
N HIS A 27 5.10 -9.95 6.58
CA HIS A 27 3.64 -9.90 6.64
C HIS A 27 3.17 -8.45 6.63
N LEU A 28 2.50 -8.03 5.58
CA LEU A 28 2.03 -6.65 5.35
C LEU A 28 1.19 -6.09 6.52
N VAL A 29 0.26 -6.87 7.05
CA VAL A 29 -0.57 -6.42 8.19
C VAL A 29 0.29 -6.21 9.45
N ARG A 30 1.24 -7.11 9.71
CA ARG A 30 2.15 -6.97 10.85
C ARG A 30 3.10 -5.79 10.67
N ALA A 31 3.58 -5.53 9.44
CA ALA A 31 4.36 -4.35 9.11
C ALA A 31 3.57 -3.07 9.41
N GLY A 32 2.29 -3.02 9.02
CA GLY A 32 1.41 -1.90 9.32
C GLY A 32 1.20 -1.67 10.81
N LEU A 33 1.07 -2.72 11.61
CA LEU A 33 0.98 -2.59 13.07
C LEU A 33 2.28 -2.04 13.69
N TRP A 34 3.45 -2.49 13.22
CA TRP A 34 4.72 -1.92 13.64
C TRP A 34 4.87 -0.47 13.20
N LEU A 35 4.33 -0.11 12.05
CA LEU A 35 4.30 1.27 11.57
C LEU A 35 3.47 2.18 12.49
N VAL A 36 2.32 1.70 13.00
CA VAL A 36 1.53 2.41 14.02
C VAL A 36 2.37 2.69 15.27
N VAL A 37 3.10 1.67 15.76
CA VAL A 37 3.96 1.82 16.94
C VAL A 37 5.08 2.83 16.68
N CYS A 38 5.72 2.77 15.52
CA CYS A 38 6.77 3.70 15.12
C CYS A 38 6.27 5.15 15.10
N LEU A 39 5.15 5.41 14.41
CA LEU A 39 4.58 6.75 14.28
C LEU A 39 4.00 7.26 15.61
N GLY A 40 3.45 6.36 16.44
CA GLY A 40 2.99 6.69 17.79
C GLY A 40 4.14 7.09 18.73
N ALA A 41 5.27 6.39 18.65
CA ALA A 41 6.47 6.75 19.41
C ALA A 41 7.02 8.13 18.97
N LEU A 42 7.03 8.42 17.65
CA LEU A 42 7.38 9.76 17.15
C LEU A 42 6.44 10.85 17.66
N ALA A 43 5.14 10.57 17.75
CA ALA A 43 4.19 11.51 18.35
C ALA A 43 4.49 11.76 19.82
N GLY A 44 4.91 10.72 20.56
CA GLY A 44 5.40 10.84 21.92
C GLY A 44 6.66 11.72 22.04
N ASP A 45 7.60 11.57 21.10
CA ASP A 45 8.80 12.43 21.05
C ASP A 45 8.43 13.89 20.84
N TYR A 46 7.45 14.19 19.96
CA TYR A 46 6.96 15.56 19.78
C TYR A 46 6.32 16.13 21.05
N LEU A 47 5.60 15.31 21.82
CA LEU A 47 5.06 15.76 23.11
C LEU A 47 6.16 16.09 24.12
N VAL A 48 7.20 15.27 24.22
CA VAL A 48 8.35 15.53 25.09
C VAL A 48 9.08 16.81 24.68
N LEU A 49 9.13 17.10 23.37
CA LEU A 49 9.72 18.32 22.81
C LEU A 49 8.77 19.54 22.91
N THR A 50 7.64 19.44 23.63
CA THR A 50 6.63 20.50 23.78
C THR A 50 5.96 20.94 22.50
N ALA A 51 6.06 20.16 21.42
CA ALA A 51 5.42 20.40 20.12
C ALA A 51 4.03 19.75 20.07
N GLU A 52 3.12 20.13 20.94
CA GLU A 52 1.81 19.50 21.13
C GLU A 52 0.98 19.44 19.85
N LEU A 53 0.90 20.54 19.10
CA LEU A 53 0.13 20.59 17.86
C LEU A 53 0.67 19.60 16.83
N VAL A 54 2.00 19.52 16.71
CA VAL A 54 2.63 18.57 15.77
C VAL A 54 2.37 17.14 16.20
N ALA A 55 2.40 16.84 17.50
CA ALA A 55 2.08 15.53 18.04
C ALA A 55 0.63 15.11 17.70
N TRP A 56 -0.34 16.02 17.90
CA TRP A 56 -1.74 15.75 17.55
C TRP A 56 -1.93 15.55 16.06
N VAL A 57 -1.29 16.35 15.21
CA VAL A 57 -1.33 16.20 13.75
C VAL A 57 -0.72 14.85 13.35
N GLN A 58 0.40 14.46 13.97
CA GLN A 58 1.03 13.16 13.74
C GLN A 58 0.08 12.00 14.04
N VAL A 59 -0.62 12.03 15.16
CA VAL A 59 -1.58 10.98 15.51
C VAL A 59 -2.80 11.00 14.60
N LEU A 60 -3.42 12.15 14.38
CA LEU A 60 -4.66 12.23 13.61
C LEU A 60 -4.45 11.92 12.13
N ILE A 61 -3.41 12.48 11.52
CA ILE A 61 -3.19 12.33 10.07
C ILE A 61 -2.39 11.06 9.78
N TYR A 62 -1.22 10.88 10.40
CA TYR A 62 -0.37 9.74 10.04
C TYR A 62 -0.87 8.41 10.61
N VAL A 63 -1.17 8.36 11.90
CA VAL A 63 -1.67 7.12 12.52
C VAL A 63 -3.15 6.90 12.16
N GLY A 64 -3.98 7.93 12.29
CA GLY A 64 -5.43 7.82 12.11
C GLY A 64 -5.87 7.71 10.65
N ALA A 65 -5.36 8.55 9.76
CA ALA A 65 -5.81 8.56 8.37
C ALA A 65 -4.91 7.75 7.44
N VAL A 66 -3.60 8.05 7.41
CA VAL A 66 -2.69 7.47 6.42
C VAL A 66 -2.48 5.98 6.64
N VAL A 67 -2.14 5.56 7.87
CA VAL A 67 -1.86 4.14 8.16
C VAL A 67 -3.13 3.30 8.06
N VAL A 68 -4.26 3.81 8.54
CA VAL A 68 -5.56 3.11 8.43
C VAL A 68 -5.95 2.93 6.97
N LEU A 69 -5.81 4.00 6.15
CA LEU A 69 -6.07 3.91 4.71
C LEU A 69 -5.11 2.93 4.03
N LEU A 70 -3.83 2.94 4.40
CA LEU A 70 -2.83 2.01 3.87
C LEU A 70 -3.17 0.55 4.22
N LEU A 71 -3.53 0.28 5.48
CA LEU A 71 -3.95 -1.07 5.91
C LEU A 71 -5.20 -1.52 5.17
N PHE A 72 -6.18 -0.63 5.01
CA PHE A 72 -7.39 -0.91 4.25
C PHE A 72 -7.08 -1.18 2.77
N ALA A 73 -6.24 -0.35 2.15
CA ALA A 73 -5.83 -0.53 0.77
C ALA A 73 -5.10 -1.86 0.56
N VAL A 74 -4.18 -2.22 1.46
CA VAL A 74 -3.45 -3.50 1.41
C VAL A 74 -4.39 -4.69 1.62
N MET A 75 -5.38 -4.55 2.50
CA MET A 75 -6.39 -5.60 2.73
C MET A 75 -7.30 -5.81 1.50
N LEU A 76 -7.64 -4.71 0.80
CA LEU A 76 -8.49 -4.75 -0.40
C LEU A 76 -7.73 -5.19 -1.65
N THR A 77 -6.44 -4.90 -1.73
CA THR A 77 -5.60 -5.28 -2.86
C THR A 77 -5.18 -6.74 -2.70
N ARG A 78 -5.43 -7.57 -3.72
CA ARG A 78 -4.83 -8.90 -3.82
C ARG A 78 -3.33 -8.75 -4.13
N ALA A 79 -2.56 -8.34 -3.15
CA ALA A 79 -1.12 -8.43 -3.26
C ALA A 79 -0.74 -9.90 -3.42
N PRO A 80 0.16 -10.29 -4.32
CA PRO A 80 0.68 -11.63 -4.38
C PRO A 80 1.42 -11.89 -3.05
N ILE A 81 0.73 -12.63 -2.16
CA ILE A 81 1.25 -13.03 -0.85
C ILE A 81 2.06 -14.31 -1.10
N GLY A 82 3.20 -14.17 -1.73
CA GLY A 82 4.11 -15.28 -1.95
C GLY A 82 5.54 -14.76 -2.12
N PRO A 83 6.54 -15.51 -1.66
CA PRO A 83 7.91 -15.25 -2.06
C PRO A 83 7.97 -15.40 -3.58
N SER A 84 8.21 -14.32 -4.29
CA SER A 84 8.52 -14.37 -5.71
C SER A 84 10.04 -14.39 -5.81
N ASP A 85 10.60 -15.49 -6.31
CA ASP A 85 12.03 -15.68 -6.50
C ASP A 85 12.70 -14.57 -7.35
N ASP A 86 11.91 -13.84 -8.12
CA ASP A 86 12.32 -12.71 -8.95
C ASP A 86 12.51 -11.39 -8.17
N LEU A 87 11.96 -11.28 -6.96
CA LEU A 87 12.03 -10.08 -6.11
C LEU A 87 12.98 -10.27 -4.91
N ASP A 88 13.42 -11.49 -4.64
CA ASP A 88 14.39 -11.81 -3.59
C ASP A 88 15.83 -11.50 -4.06
N ARG A 89 16.09 -10.26 -4.46
CA ARG A 89 17.47 -9.79 -4.53
C ARG A 89 18.07 -9.81 -3.14
N PRO A 90 19.36 -10.17 -3.00
CA PRO A 90 19.98 -10.28 -1.69
C PRO A 90 19.85 -8.94 -0.97
N GLY A 91 19.02 -8.90 0.08
CA GLY A 91 18.69 -7.70 0.85
C GLY A 91 19.89 -7.06 1.56
N TRP A 92 21.07 -7.71 1.53
CA TRP A 92 22.29 -7.18 2.13
C TRP A 92 22.75 -5.88 1.48
N ALA A 93 22.57 -5.71 0.15
CA ALA A 93 22.95 -4.48 -0.55
C ALA A 93 22.04 -3.31 -0.13
N ALA A 94 20.72 -3.56 -0.05
CA ALA A 94 19.76 -2.57 0.45
C ALA A 94 20.01 -2.26 1.94
N ALA A 95 20.32 -3.28 2.75
CA ALA A 95 20.65 -3.11 4.16
C ALA A 95 21.96 -2.31 4.34
N LEU A 96 22.97 -2.54 3.51
CA LEU A 96 24.23 -1.77 3.53
C LEU A 96 24.00 -0.29 3.17
N VAL A 97 23.24 -0.03 2.11
CA VAL A 97 22.92 1.36 1.71
C VAL A 97 22.06 2.03 2.78
N GLY A 98 21.04 1.35 3.29
CA GLY A 98 20.16 1.89 4.34
C GLY A 98 20.91 2.15 5.66
N ALA A 99 21.66 1.17 6.13
CA ALA A 99 22.46 1.30 7.34
C ALA A 99 23.59 2.34 7.18
N GLY A 100 24.26 2.35 6.01
CA GLY A 100 25.33 3.32 5.72
C GLY A 100 24.80 4.75 5.68
N SER A 101 23.69 4.99 5.00
CA SER A 101 23.07 6.32 4.94
C SER A 101 22.51 6.75 6.30
N GLY A 102 21.86 5.84 7.03
CA GLY A 102 21.33 6.10 8.37
C GLY A 102 22.43 6.41 9.38
N LEU A 103 23.50 5.60 9.38
CA LEU A 103 24.65 5.83 10.26
C LEU A 103 25.40 7.12 9.88
N GLY A 104 25.58 7.36 8.57
CA GLY A 104 26.21 8.59 8.09
C GLY A 104 25.44 9.84 8.50
N LEU A 105 24.11 9.82 8.38
CA LEU A 105 23.25 10.90 8.82
C LEU A 105 23.29 11.07 10.35
N ALA A 106 23.26 9.97 11.11
CA ALA A 106 23.35 10.00 12.56
C ALA A 106 24.67 10.61 13.05
N VAL A 107 25.79 10.19 12.45
CA VAL A 107 27.11 10.75 12.78
C VAL A 107 27.17 12.24 12.44
N LEU A 108 26.67 12.64 11.25
CA LEU A 108 26.62 14.04 10.84
C LEU A 108 25.79 14.89 11.82
N LEU A 109 24.63 14.41 12.21
CA LEU A 109 23.76 15.11 13.17
C LEU A 109 24.40 15.21 14.55
N ILE A 110 24.97 14.12 15.05
CA ILE A 110 25.66 14.10 16.34
C ILE A 110 26.84 15.09 16.29
N ASP A 111 27.65 15.10 15.24
CA ASP A 111 28.78 16.00 15.12
C ASP A 111 28.35 17.47 15.00
N ALA A 112 27.29 17.75 14.22
CA ALA A 112 26.76 19.10 14.06
C ALA A 112 26.15 19.67 15.35
N PHE A 113 25.48 18.84 16.15
CA PHE A 113 24.70 19.31 17.30
C PHE A 113 25.34 19.02 18.68
N ARG A 114 26.40 18.22 18.77
CA ARG A 114 27.04 17.86 20.04
C ARG A 114 27.55 19.04 20.86
N TRP A 115 27.82 20.17 20.19
CA TRP A 115 28.31 21.40 20.86
C TRP A 115 27.25 22.50 20.99
N SER A 116 26.09 22.34 20.35
CA SER A 116 25.01 23.31 20.45
C SER A 116 24.09 22.92 21.64
N ARG A 117 24.09 23.73 22.68
CA ARG A 117 23.01 23.68 23.66
C ARG A 117 21.82 24.40 23.05
N VAL A 118 20.83 23.64 22.60
CA VAL A 118 19.55 24.21 22.20
C VAL A 118 18.77 24.49 23.47
N ASP A 119 18.74 25.74 23.90
CA ASP A 119 17.75 26.17 24.84
C ASP A 119 16.40 26.03 24.15
N LEU A 120 15.57 25.10 24.63
CA LEU A 120 14.21 24.91 24.14
C LEU A 120 13.47 26.24 24.37
N PRO A 121 13.12 26.98 23.31
CA PRO A 121 12.29 28.17 23.49
C PRO A 121 10.94 27.74 24.08
N ASP A 122 10.31 28.63 24.82
CA ASP A 122 8.97 28.43 25.39
C ASP A 122 8.05 27.69 24.42
N ALA A 123 7.22 26.78 24.99
CA ALA A 123 6.34 25.85 24.31
C ALA A 123 5.90 26.28 22.93
N GLY A 124 6.11 25.43 21.95
CA GLY A 124 5.66 25.62 20.59
C GLY A 124 4.12 25.58 20.51
N THR A 125 3.49 26.64 21.04
CA THR A 125 2.02 26.75 21.05
C THR A 125 1.49 26.87 19.64
N ALA A 126 0.27 26.36 19.41
CA ALA A 126 -0.43 26.46 18.13
C ALA A 126 -0.54 27.91 17.63
N GLU A 127 -0.65 28.85 18.56
CA GLU A 127 -0.73 30.29 18.29
C GLU A 127 0.58 30.83 17.68
N ARG A 128 1.72 30.51 18.28
CA ARG A 128 3.05 30.89 17.74
C ARG A 128 3.32 30.26 16.37
N LEU A 129 2.97 28.98 16.22
CA LEU A 129 3.13 28.29 14.95
C LEU A 129 2.26 28.95 13.87
N GLY A 130 1.00 29.28 14.18
CA GLY A 130 0.12 30.01 13.29
C GLY A 130 0.68 31.37 12.90
N GLU A 131 1.13 32.16 13.88
CA GLU A 131 1.74 33.46 13.63
C GLU A 131 2.97 33.36 12.69
N GLN A 132 3.85 32.41 12.93
CA GLN A 132 5.02 32.19 12.08
C GLN A 132 4.67 31.77 10.65
N ILE A 133 3.68 30.90 10.48
CA ILE A 133 3.20 30.46 9.18
C ILE A 133 2.64 31.66 8.40
N PHE A 134 1.78 32.46 9.03
CA PHE A 134 1.13 33.57 8.34
C PHE A 134 2.01 34.83 8.20
N ARG A 135 3.08 34.97 8.99
CA ARG A 135 4.04 36.08 8.83
C ARG A 135 5.16 35.80 7.85
N SER A 136 5.77 34.62 7.94
CA SER A 136 7.03 34.34 7.23
C SER A 136 6.91 33.23 6.21
N TRP A 137 5.89 32.34 6.33
CA TRP A 137 5.76 31.11 5.54
C TRP A 137 4.43 31.04 4.77
N VAL A 138 3.84 32.19 4.44
CA VAL A 138 2.57 32.25 3.69
C VAL A 138 2.68 31.58 2.34
N LEU A 139 3.76 31.82 1.60
CA LEU A 139 3.97 31.28 0.27
C LEU A 139 4.10 29.73 0.27
N PRO A 140 4.92 29.10 1.11
CA PRO A 140 4.88 27.64 1.26
C PRO A 140 3.52 27.09 1.68
N PHE A 141 2.78 27.78 2.54
CA PHE A 141 1.44 27.38 2.94
C PHE A 141 0.46 27.37 1.75
N GLU A 142 0.51 28.39 0.91
CA GLU A 142 -0.31 28.49 -0.30
C GLU A 142 0.04 27.38 -1.30
N VAL A 143 1.32 27.10 -1.51
CA VAL A 143 1.79 26.00 -2.39
C VAL A 143 1.29 24.65 -1.88
N LEU A 144 1.34 24.40 -0.58
CA LEU A 144 0.80 23.17 0.02
C LEU A 144 -0.73 23.06 -0.16
N SER A 145 -1.46 24.16 -0.09
CA SER A 145 -2.89 24.23 -0.34
C SER A 145 -3.24 23.80 -1.77
N VAL A 146 -2.49 24.32 -2.76
CA VAL A 146 -2.63 23.95 -4.17
C VAL A 146 -2.23 22.47 -4.37
N LEU A 147 -1.19 22.00 -3.70
CA LEU A 147 -0.77 20.61 -3.77
C LEU A 147 -1.86 19.67 -3.22
N LEU A 148 -2.50 20.01 -2.12
CA LEU A 148 -3.62 19.24 -1.57
C LEU A 148 -4.81 19.19 -2.55
N LEU A 149 -5.13 20.33 -3.19
CA LEU A 149 -6.15 20.36 -4.23
C LEU A 149 -5.78 19.46 -5.42
N ALA A 150 -4.55 19.56 -5.89
CA ALA A 150 -4.06 18.70 -6.97
C ALA A 150 -4.09 17.22 -6.60
N ALA A 151 -3.72 16.87 -5.37
CA ALA A 151 -3.80 15.51 -4.86
C ALA A 151 -5.25 14.99 -4.83
N LEU A 152 -6.20 15.83 -4.39
CA LEU A 152 -7.62 15.49 -4.38
C LEU A 152 -8.14 15.23 -5.81
N VAL A 153 -7.85 16.15 -6.74
CA VAL A 153 -8.25 15.99 -8.15
C VAL A 153 -7.60 14.74 -8.75
N GLY A 154 -6.31 14.52 -8.48
CA GLY A 154 -5.61 13.32 -8.93
C GLY A 154 -6.23 12.03 -8.40
N ALA A 155 -6.61 12.00 -7.12
CA ALA A 155 -7.28 10.85 -6.52
C ALA A 155 -8.64 10.55 -7.18
N ILE A 156 -9.43 11.59 -7.47
CA ILE A 156 -10.72 11.45 -8.16
C ILE A 156 -10.52 10.95 -9.59
N VAL A 157 -9.56 11.50 -10.32
CA VAL A 157 -9.27 11.10 -11.70
C VAL A 157 -8.80 9.66 -11.77
N LEU A 158 -7.87 9.25 -10.89
CA LEU A 158 -7.35 7.88 -10.85
C LEU A 158 -8.40 6.85 -10.38
N SER A 159 -9.37 7.25 -9.58
CA SER A 159 -10.44 6.36 -9.11
C SER A 159 -11.55 6.10 -10.16
N ARG A 160 -11.57 6.85 -11.28
CA ARG A 160 -12.54 6.63 -12.36
C ARG A 160 -12.16 5.43 -13.21
N PRO A 161 -13.01 4.39 -13.30
CA PRO A 161 -12.68 3.14 -14.01
C PRO A 161 -12.61 3.27 -15.54
N ASP A 162 -13.09 4.39 -16.12
CA ASP A 162 -13.32 4.52 -17.56
C ASP A 162 -12.25 5.29 -18.35
N ILE A 163 -11.21 5.80 -17.67
CA ILE A 163 -10.15 6.56 -18.35
C ILE A 163 -9.17 5.56 -19.00
N GLY A 164 -9.35 5.29 -20.28
CA GLY A 164 -8.43 4.51 -21.10
C GLY A 164 -8.93 3.16 -21.58
N ARG A 165 -10.17 2.81 -21.34
CA ARG A 165 -10.77 1.66 -22.02
C ARG A 165 -11.35 2.15 -23.35
N PRO A 166 -10.78 1.77 -24.52
CA PRO A 166 -11.47 1.96 -25.79
C PRO A 166 -12.84 1.29 -25.67
N ALA A 167 -13.91 2.00 -26.03
CA ALA A 167 -15.23 1.40 -26.08
C ALA A 167 -15.11 0.07 -26.83
N ALA A 168 -15.49 -1.04 -26.17
CA ALA A 168 -15.58 -2.32 -26.85
C ALA A 168 -16.41 -2.11 -28.10
N PRO A 169 -15.97 -2.58 -29.29
CA PRO A 169 -16.79 -2.45 -30.49
C PRO A 169 -18.16 -3.05 -30.20
N THR A 170 -19.17 -2.21 -30.35
CA THR A 170 -20.57 -2.65 -30.24
C THR A 170 -20.71 -3.91 -31.05
N PRO A 171 -21.19 -5.04 -30.49
CA PRO A 171 -21.43 -6.24 -31.26
C PRO A 171 -22.29 -5.81 -32.48
N ALA A 172 -21.78 -6.03 -33.68
CA ALA A 172 -22.52 -5.74 -34.90
C ALA A 172 -23.88 -6.42 -34.74
N ALA A 173 -24.94 -5.64 -34.93
CA ALA A 173 -26.29 -6.18 -34.96
C ALA A 173 -26.30 -7.43 -35.87
N PRO A 174 -26.96 -8.50 -35.44
CA PRO A 174 -27.00 -9.72 -36.28
C PRO A 174 -27.46 -9.33 -37.67
N SER A 175 -26.61 -9.60 -38.65
CA SER A 175 -26.95 -9.43 -40.08
C SER A 175 -28.27 -10.13 -40.35
N PRO A 176 -29.22 -9.51 -41.07
CA PRO A 176 -30.47 -10.17 -41.40
C PRO A 176 -30.15 -11.52 -42.07
N ALA A 177 -30.71 -12.58 -41.51
CA ALA A 177 -30.49 -13.93 -41.97
C ALA A 177 -30.72 -14.01 -43.48
N ALA A 178 -29.73 -14.49 -44.23
CA ALA A 178 -29.88 -14.85 -45.62
C ALA A 178 -31.06 -15.84 -45.74
N PRO A 179 -31.94 -15.70 -46.77
CA PRO A 179 -33.06 -16.59 -46.91
C PRO A 179 -32.59 -18.02 -47.08
N SER A 180 -33.13 -18.93 -46.26
CA SER A 180 -32.91 -20.38 -46.37
C SER A 180 -33.17 -20.85 -47.79
N PRO A 181 -32.29 -21.67 -48.37
CA PRO A 181 -32.61 -22.31 -49.64
C PRO A 181 -33.79 -23.26 -49.48
N ALA A 182 -34.76 -23.10 -50.38
CA ALA A 182 -36.00 -23.86 -50.42
C ALA A 182 -35.75 -25.39 -50.41
N THR A 183 -36.46 -26.02 -49.52
CA THR A 183 -36.55 -27.46 -49.35
C THR A 183 -37.06 -28.08 -50.69
N GLY A 184 -36.22 -28.82 -51.35
CA GLY A 184 -36.64 -29.71 -52.50
C GLY A 184 -37.38 -30.93 -51.92
N PRO A 185 -38.27 -31.56 -52.75
CA PRO A 185 -39.14 -32.64 -52.33
C PRO A 185 -38.38 -33.95 -52.03
N PRO A 186 -38.92 -34.82 -51.16
CA PRO A 186 -38.28 -36.08 -50.80
C PRO A 186 -38.30 -37.10 -51.89
N ALA A 187 -37.14 -37.65 -52.18
CA ALA A 187 -37.03 -38.84 -53.05
C ALA A 187 -37.20 -40.08 -52.16
N ASP A 188 -38.22 -40.84 -52.57
CA ASP A 188 -38.63 -42.13 -52.01
C ASP A 188 -37.65 -43.25 -52.45
N GLY A 189 -37.48 -44.25 -51.57
CA GLY A 189 -36.93 -45.56 -51.92
C GLY A 189 -35.53 -45.85 -51.35
N ASP A 190 -35.33 -46.73 -50.53
CA ASP A 190 -35.45 -48.15 -50.52
C ASP A 190 -34.83 -48.75 -49.25
N ARG A 191 -35.45 -49.78 -48.79
CA ARG A 191 -35.09 -50.63 -47.69
C ARG A 191 -33.89 -51.49 -48.01
N THR A 192 -33.05 -51.77 -47.02
CA THR A 192 -32.50 -53.11 -46.66
C THR A 192 -31.39 -52.89 -45.66
N GLY A 193 -31.55 -53.38 -44.50
CA GLY A 193 -31.10 -54.66 -44.05
C GLY A 193 -29.73 -54.58 -43.31
N GLY A 194 -29.71 -54.98 -42.11
CA GLY A 194 -28.46 -55.52 -41.57
C GLY A 194 -28.02 -54.99 -40.20
N GLU A 195 -28.52 -55.61 -39.22
CA GLU A 195 -27.82 -56.22 -38.08
C GLU A 195 -26.99 -55.40 -37.11
N ARG A 196 -27.43 -55.43 -35.88
CA ARG A 196 -26.64 -55.29 -34.63
C ARG A 196 -25.62 -56.45 -34.50
N PRO A 197 -24.57 -56.32 -33.71
CA PRO A 197 -24.65 -56.70 -32.30
C PRO A 197 -23.83 -55.76 -31.37
N VAL A 198 -24.41 -55.49 -30.23
CA VAL A 198 -24.15 -55.90 -28.83
C VAL A 198 -22.76 -56.44 -28.54
N SER A 199 -22.08 -55.79 -27.62
CA SER A 199 -21.26 -56.40 -26.57
C SER A 199 -20.38 -55.34 -25.91
N ALA A 200 -20.60 -55.04 -24.74
CA ALA A 200 -20.19 -55.56 -23.44
C ALA A 200 -19.11 -54.68 -22.78
N ALA A 201 -19.48 -54.16 -21.65
CA ALA A 201 -18.52 -53.82 -20.60
C ALA A 201 -17.90 -55.12 -20.03
N PRO A 202 -16.78 -55.07 -19.36
CA PRO A 202 -16.77 -55.13 -17.90
C PRO A 202 -15.69 -54.21 -17.27
N GLN A 203 -15.99 -53.61 -16.07
CA GLN A 203 -15.68 -54.07 -14.72
C GLN A 203 -14.19 -54.07 -14.35
N ALA A 204 -13.92 -53.23 -13.35
CA ALA A 204 -13.24 -53.51 -12.09
C ALA A 204 -11.87 -54.16 -12.10
N ASP A 205 -10.95 -53.57 -11.38
CA ASP A 205 -10.26 -54.17 -10.24
C ASP A 205 -9.43 -53.07 -9.52
N GLU A 206 -9.70 -52.93 -8.34
CA GLU A 206 -9.12 -53.09 -7.02
C GLU A 206 -7.59 -53.29 -7.01
N GLY A 207 -7.00 -52.62 -6.09
CA GLY A 207 -5.82 -53.19 -5.44
C GLY A 207 -4.72 -52.26 -5.00
N GLY A 208 -4.72 -51.97 -3.72
CA GLY A 208 -3.52 -52.26 -2.93
C GLY A 208 -2.71 -51.08 -2.42
N ARG A 209 -2.91 -50.87 -1.15
CA ARG A 209 -1.96 -50.30 -0.16
C ARG A 209 -0.59 -51.06 -0.20
N PRO A 210 0.42 -50.58 0.54
CA PRO A 210 0.37 -49.88 1.83
C PRO A 210 0.88 -48.42 1.80
#